data_01aa09368c529a52cc3222bbabddb2a6
#
_entry.id   01aa09368c529a52cc3222bbabddb2a6
#
_cell.length_a   1.000
_cell.length_b   1.000
_cell.length_c   1.000
_cell.angle_alpha   90.00
_cell.angle_beta   90.00
_cell.angle_gamma   90.00
#
_symmetry.space_group_name_H-M   'P 1'
#
loop_
_entity.id
_entity.type
_entity.pdbx_description
1 polymer ?
#
loop_
_entity_poly.entity_id
_entity_poly.type
_entity_poly.pdbx_seq_one_letter_code
_entity_poly.pdbx_strand_id
1 'polypeptide(L)'
;MVKDLYQKSFSVLMKRPFRLWGLSLLAGVLLLAAQVGFIGVPAAAFCAALLLDASMAMIYLNTYRTGLEPKTAYLFSAFRKERIWHVLGGMAWMYLWIFLWSLIPVVGIVFGVIRAYEYRFTPYILMTRDDVKPTEAIKVSKAETMGYKGKMFGADMLATGAWIVGIAVLSLLGAIPYLGVLFKIVRFVFNLAYSLLAPLFFGILSAAFYVEIQNRRAAAPQQPSAPVPPVIPVHTPETQPAQPAAPVVTEPAPEEAPETTEPAPEAPEAPQAPAAETNANTCPHCGAAVTAEGARFCTACGGRLDG
;
A
#
# COMPACT_ATOMS: atom_id res chain seq x y z
N MET A 1 2.81 23.30 7.01
CA MET A 1 2.61 21.88 6.68
C MET A 1 1.35 21.63 5.83
N VAL A 2 0.10 21.70 6.40
CA VAL A 2 -1.11 21.38 5.59
C VAL A 2 -1.23 22.27 4.37
N LYS A 3 -1.06 23.59 4.53
CA LYS A 3 -1.10 24.56 3.43
C LYS A 3 -0.07 24.23 2.33
N ASP A 4 1.15 23.92 2.71
CA ASP A 4 2.23 23.61 1.77
C ASP A 4 1.97 22.30 1.02
N LEU A 5 1.44 21.28 1.72
CA LEU A 5 1.02 20.02 1.11
C LEU A 5 -0.12 20.24 0.09
N TYR A 6 -1.08 21.12 0.43
CA TYR A 6 -2.16 21.50 -0.47
C TYR A 6 -1.64 22.17 -1.74
N GLN A 7 -0.82 23.21 -1.59
CA GLN A 7 -0.26 23.94 -2.72
C GLN A 7 0.56 23.01 -3.62
N LYS A 8 1.40 22.16 -3.03
CA LYS A 8 2.21 21.21 -3.79
C LYS A 8 1.35 20.14 -4.48
N SER A 9 0.37 19.56 -3.79
CA SER A 9 -0.55 18.57 -4.38
C SER A 9 -1.34 19.18 -5.54
N PHE A 10 -1.85 20.38 -5.37
CA PHE A 10 -2.56 21.10 -6.42
C PHE A 10 -1.65 21.44 -7.60
N SER A 11 -0.42 21.88 -7.34
CA SER A 11 0.54 22.17 -8.42
C SER A 11 0.93 20.91 -9.21
N VAL A 12 1.08 19.77 -8.54
CA VAL A 12 1.34 18.47 -9.19
C VAL A 12 0.15 18.04 -10.05
N LEU A 13 -1.06 18.20 -9.54
CA LEU A 13 -2.28 17.89 -10.28
C LEU A 13 -2.42 18.77 -11.53
N MET A 14 -2.18 20.09 -11.39
CA MET A 14 -2.35 21.06 -12.48
C MET A 14 -1.26 21.00 -13.56
N LYS A 15 -0.09 20.44 -13.26
CA LYS A 15 0.95 20.27 -14.28
C LYS A 15 0.49 19.39 -15.45
N ARG A 16 -0.24 18.31 -15.17
CA ARG A 16 -0.69 17.34 -16.21
C ARG A 16 -2.00 16.64 -15.81
N PRO A 17 -3.09 17.40 -15.69
CA PRO A 17 -4.35 16.87 -15.18
C PRO A 17 -4.93 15.78 -16.09
N PHE A 18 -4.81 15.92 -17.41
CA PHE A 18 -5.39 15.00 -18.37
C PHE A 18 -4.78 13.60 -18.35
N ARG A 19 -3.48 13.45 -18.06
CA ARG A 19 -2.85 12.13 -17.97
C ARG A 19 -3.23 11.38 -16.71
N LEU A 20 -3.22 12.06 -15.56
CA LEU A 20 -3.71 11.48 -14.32
C LEU A 20 -5.18 11.13 -14.40
N TRP A 21 -5.97 12.04 -14.98
CA TRP A 21 -7.38 11.81 -15.22
C TRP A 21 -7.61 10.62 -16.16
N GLY A 22 -6.88 10.53 -17.26
CA GLY A 22 -6.95 9.40 -18.20
C GLY A 22 -6.65 8.06 -17.54
N LEU A 23 -5.64 8.00 -16.65
CA LEU A 23 -5.33 6.78 -15.88
C LEU A 23 -6.41 6.42 -14.87
N SER A 24 -6.98 7.42 -14.18
CA SER A 24 -8.10 7.21 -13.26
C SER A 24 -9.35 6.73 -14.00
N LEU A 25 -9.62 7.31 -15.15
CA LEU A 25 -10.72 6.89 -16.02
C LEU A 25 -10.49 5.47 -16.55
N LEU A 26 -9.27 5.14 -17.00
CA LEU A 26 -8.91 3.79 -17.42
C LEU A 26 -9.08 2.79 -16.27
N ALA A 27 -8.65 3.13 -15.06
CA ALA A 27 -8.89 2.29 -13.88
C ALA A 27 -10.39 2.09 -13.62
N GLY A 28 -11.19 3.15 -13.73
CA GLY A 28 -12.65 3.07 -13.62
C GLY A 28 -13.29 2.19 -14.66
N VAL A 29 -12.86 2.28 -15.94
CA VAL A 29 -13.33 1.42 -17.04
C VAL A 29 -12.95 -0.03 -16.78
N LEU A 30 -11.72 -0.31 -16.32
CA LEU A 30 -11.28 -1.66 -15.97
C LEU A 30 -12.09 -2.23 -14.81
N LEU A 31 -12.39 -1.42 -13.80
CA LEU A 31 -13.28 -1.82 -12.70
C LEU A 31 -14.68 -2.13 -13.19
N LEU A 32 -15.25 -1.30 -14.07
CA LEU A 32 -16.56 -1.56 -14.66
C LEU A 32 -16.55 -2.83 -15.51
N ALA A 33 -15.52 -3.02 -16.32
CA ALA A 33 -15.35 -4.23 -17.12
C ALA A 33 -15.22 -5.48 -16.24
N ALA A 34 -14.49 -5.41 -15.12
CA ALA A 34 -14.39 -6.48 -14.15
C ALA A 34 -15.76 -6.78 -13.49
N GLN A 35 -16.54 -5.76 -13.15
CA GLN A 35 -17.88 -5.92 -12.59
C GLN A 35 -18.80 -6.64 -13.58
N VAL A 36 -18.78 -6.26 -14.85
CA VAL A 36 -19.61 -6.87 -15.90
C VAL A 36 -19.08 -8.26 -16.27
N GLY A 37 -17.77 -8.43 -16.41
CA GLY A 37 -17.14 -9.70 -16.78
C GLY A 37 -17.26 -10.79 -15.71
N PHE A 38 -17.34 -10.39 -14.44
CA PHE A 38 -17.44 -11.30 -13.28
C PHE A 38 -18.80 -11.26 -12.59
N ILE A 39 -19.89 -11.00 -13.34
CA ILE A 39 -21.26 -10.98 -12.78
C ILE A 39 -21.56 -12.26 -11.97
N GLY A 40 -21.07 -13.42 -12.41
CA GLY A 40 -21.22 -14.69 -11.70
C GLY A 40 -20.21 -14.92 -10.55
N VAL A 41 -19.16 -14.09 -10.43
CA VAL A 41 -18.09 -14.25 -9.44
C VAL A 41 -17.72 -12.89 -8.83
N PRO A 42 -18.57 -12.32 -7.97
CA PRO A 42 -18.37 -10.99 -7.40
C PRO A 42 -17.05 -10.88 -6.61
N ALA A 43 -16.55 -11.99 -6.05
CA ALA A 43 -15.27 -12.02 -5.36
C ALA A 43 -14.08 -11.68 -6.29
N ALA A 44 -14.11 -12.10 -7.55
CA ALA A 44 -13.04 -11.79 -8.51
C ALA A 44 -13.02 -10.29 -8.86
N ALA A 45 -14.21 -9.69 -9.07
CA ALA A 45 -14.34 -8.25 -9.28
C ALA A 45 -13.84 -7.44 -8.07
N PHE A 46 -14.16 -7.89 -6.86
CA PHE A 46 -13.66 -7.29 -5.63
C PHE A 46 -12.13 -7.39 -5.53
N CYS A 47 -11.54 -8.56 -5.79
CA CYS A 47 -10.08 -8.73 -5.81
C CYS A 47 -9.40 -7.79 -6.84
N ALA A 48 -9.97 -7.67 -8.04
CA ALA A 48 -9.46 -6.75 -9.05
C ALA A 48 -9.53 -5.28 -8.59
N ALA A 49 -10.61 -4.90 -7.89
CA ALA A 49 -10.76 -3.57 -7.32
C ALA A 49 -9.67 -3.26 -6.29
N LEU A 50 -9.38 -4.19 -5.38
CA LEU A 50 -8.33 -4.02 -4.37
C LEU A 50 -6.94 -3.84 -4.98
N LEU A 51 -6.62 -4.61 -6.02
CA LEU A 51 -5.33 -4.51 -6.72
C LEU A 51 -5.21 -3.21 -7.52
N LEU A 52 -6.29 -2.77 -8.17
CA LEU A 52 -6.31 -1.48 -8.87
C LEU A 52 -6.19 -0.31 -7.92
N ASP A 53 -6.83 -0.35 -6.74
CA ASP A 53 -6.72 0.68 -5.71
C ASP A 53 -5.27 0.82 -5.22
N ALA A 54 -4.60 -0.29 -4.90
CA ALA A 54 -3.18 -0.30 -4.53
C ALA A 54 -2.27 0.20 -5.65
N SER A 55 -2.55 -0.16 -6.90
CA SER A 55 -1.81 0.33 -8.08
C SER A 55 -1.97 1.83 -8.27
N MET A 56 -3.19 2.37 -8.09
CA MET A 56 -3.46 3.81 -8.15
C MET A 56 -2.73 4.56 -7.04
N ALA A 57 -2.68 4.02 -5.82
CA ALA A 57 -1.89 4.60 -4.73
C ALA A 57 -0.41 4.74 -5.13
N MET A 58 0.17 3.71 -5.78
CA MET A 58 1.55 3.77 -6.27
C MET A 58 1.74 4.83 -7.37
N ILE A 59 0.76 5.00 -8.27
CA ILE A 59 0.79 6.06 -9.29
C ILE A 59 0.81 7.44 -8.63
N TYR A 60 -0.06 7.70 -7.65
CA TYR A 60 -0.08 8.97 -6.92
C TYR A 60 1.24 9.23 -6.19
N LEU A 61 1.79 8.20 -5.54
CA LEU A 61 3.06 8.30 -4.84
C LEU A 61 4.22 8.66 -5.79
N ASN A 62 4.34 7.95 -6.91
CA ASN A 62 5.38 8.20 -7.90
C ASN A 62 5.23 9.58 -8.52
N THR A 63 4.02 9.97 -8.92
CA THR A 63 3.76 11.29 -9.50
C THR A 63 4.11 12.41 -8.52
N TYR A 64 3.79 12.23 -7.23
CA TYR A 64 4.12 13.22 -6.20
C TYR A 64 5.63 13.32 -5.93
N ARG A 65 6.34 12.18 -5.90
CA ARG A 65 7.79 12.13 -5.64
C ARG A 65 8.61 12.67 -6.79
N THR A 66 8.29 12.24 -8.00
CA THR A 66 9.12 12.53 -9.19
C THR A 66 8.65 13.76 -9.95
N GLY A 67 7.38 14.16 -9.82
CA GLY A 67 6.75 15.18 -10.68
C GLY A 67 6.67 14.78 -12.15
N LEU A 68 7.02 13.52 -12.47
CA LEU A 68 7.03 12.97 -13.83
C LEU A 68 5.64 12.46 -14.23
N GLU A 69 5.50 12.19 -15.53
CA GLU A 69 4.27 11.61 -16.06
C GLU A 69 4.04 10.19 -15.52
N PRO A 70 2.81 9.92 -15.05
CA PRO A 70 2.46 8.57 -14.66
C PRO A 70 2.44 7.65 -15.89
N LYS A 71 3.15 6.52 -15.79
CA LYS A 71 3.16 5.49 -16.84
C LYS A 71 1.99 4.53 -16.63
N THR A 72 1.29 4.14 -17.71
CA THR A 72 0.19 3.17 -17.67
C THR A 72 0.62 1.81 -17.10
N ALA A 73 1.90 1.44 -17.29
CA ALA A 73 2.46 0.21 -16.73
C ALA A 73 2.34 0.12 -15.19
N TYR A 74 2.32 1.25 -14.49
CA TYR A 74 2.14 1.24 -13.03
C TYR A 74 0.73 0.83 -12.58
N LEU A 75 -0.27 0.96 -13.46
CA LEU A 75 -1.65 0.53 -13.17
C LEU A 75 -1.74 -0.98 -12.93
N PHE A 76 -0.83 -1.74 -13.51
CA PHE A 76 -0.76 -3.20 -13.36
C PHE A 76 0.36 -3.64 -12.39
N SER A 77 0.95 -2.73 -11.64
CA SER A 77 2.07 -3.02 -10.75
C SER A 77 1.72 -3.99 -9.62
N ALA A 78 0.49 -3.94 -9.09
CA ALA A 78 0.00 -4.86 -8.06
C ALA A 78 -0.37 -6.25 -8.61
N PHE A 79 -0.57 -6.38 -9.93
CA PHE A 79 -0.93 -7.65 -10.59
C PHE A 79 0.28 -8.54 -10.89
N ARG A 80 1.49 -8.12 -10.57
CA ARG A 80 2.68 -8.96 -10.75
C ARG A 80 2.57 -10.23 -9.93
N LYS A 81 2.88 -11.38 -10.54
CA LYS A 81 2.73 -12.72 -9.95
C LYS A 81 3.37 -12.86 -8.55
N GLU A 82 4.50 -12.21 -8.36
CA GLU A 82 5.26 -12.24 -7.09
C GLU A 82 4.59 -11.43 -5.97
N ARG A 83 3.80 -10.41 -6.33
CA ARG A 83 3.26 -9.43 -5.38
C ARG A 83 1.75 -9.52 -5.18
N ILE A 84 1.04 -10.17 -6.11
CA ILE A 84 -0.43 -10.19 -6.14
C ILE A 84 -1.03 -10.68 -4.81
N TRP A 85 -0.54 -11.78 -4.26
CA TRP A 85 -1.04 -12.35 -3.02
C TRP A 85 -0.70 -11.51 -1.80
N HIS A 86 0.47 -10.87 -1.82
CA HIS A 86 0.91 -9.97 -0.76
C HIS A 86 0.00 -8.74 -0.69
N VAL A 87 -0.21 -8.08 -1.81
CA VAL A 87 -1.05 -6.87 -1.89
C VAL A 87 -2.52 -7.22 -1.65
N LEU A 88 -3.03 -8.27 -2.30
CA LEU A 88 -4.42 -8.70 -2.15
C LEU A 88 -4.75 -9.07 -0.70
N GLY A 89 -3.89 -9.86 -0.06
CA GLY A 89 -4.08 -10.27 1.34
C GLY A 89 -4.09 -9.06 2.30
N GLY A 90 -3.17 -8.12 2.13
CA GLY A 90 -3.10 -6.93 2.98
C GLY A 90 -4.26 -5.97 2.76
N MET A 91 -4.66 -5.74 1.51
CA MET A 91 -5.82 -4.89 1.17
C MET A 91 -7.12 -5.51 1.66
N ALA A 92 -7.34 -6.80 1.41
CA ALA A 92 -8.52 -7.52 1.89
C ALA A 92 -8.61 -7.51 3.42
N TRP A 93 -7.48 -7.70 4.11
CA TRP A 93 -7.39 -7.60 5.56
C TRP A 93 -7.74 -6.21 6.07
N MET A 94 -7.24 -5.16 5.42
CA MET A 94 -7.57 -3.78 5.75
C MET A 94 -9.07 -3.49 5.61
N TYR A 95 -9.67 -3.83 4.46
CA TYR A 95 -11.10 -3.59 4.23
C TYR A 95 -11.99 -4.42 5.13
N LEU A 96 -11.58 -5.66 5.47
CA LEU A 96 -12.29 -6.50 6.44
C LEU A 96 -12.38 -5.80 7.80
N TRP A 97 -11.30 -5.24 8.31
CA TRP A 97 -11.32 -4.52 9.59
C TRP A 97 -12.14 -3.24 9.53
N ILE A 98 -12.06 -2.47 8.45
CA ILE A 98 -12.91 -1.27 8.28
C ILE A 98 -14.38 -1.68 8.28
N PHE A 99 -14.74 -2.74 7.55
CA PHE A 99 -16.10 -3.27 7.49
C PHE A 99 -16.60 -3.74 8.86
N LEU A 100 -15.82 -4.52 9.60
CA LEU A 100 -16.16 -5.00 10.94
C LEU A 100 -16.45 -3.84 11.92
N TRP A 101 -15.63 -2.79 11.88
CA TRP A 101 -15.87 -1.60 12.70
C TRP A 101 -17.12 -0.84 12.26
N SER A 102 -17.44 -0.82 10.98
CA SER A 102 -18.63 -0.15 10.45
C SER A 102 -19.93 -0.86 10.80
N LEU A 103 -19.89 -2.14 11.17
CA LEU A 103 -21.07 -2.92 11.56
C LEU A 103 -21.65 -2.53 12.92
N ILE A 104 -20.90 -1.84 13.76
CA ILE A 104 -21.37 -1.40 15.08
C ILE A 104 -22.44 -0.30 14.88
N PRO A 105 -23.70 -0.48 15.33
CA PRO A 105 -24.74 0.51 15.13
C PRO A 105 -24.37 1.89 15.74
N VAL A 106 -24.74 2.96 15.08
CA VAL A 106 -24.58 4.38 15.48
C VAL A 106 -23.12 4.81 15.63
N VAL A 107 -22.31 4.10 16.42
CA VAL A 107 -20.93 4.48 16.73
C VAL A 107 -19.95 3.95 15.67
N GLY A 108 -20.34 2.91 14.95
CA GLY A 108 -19.49 2.22 13.97
C GLY A 108 -19.05 3.07 12.81
N ILE A 109 -19.91 3.99 12.35
CA ILE A 109 -19.56 4.94 11.29
C ILE A 109 -18.35 5.80 11.73
N VAL A 110 -18.40 6.33 12.95
CA VAL A 110 -17.30 7.15 13.49
C VAL A 110 -16.01 6.33 13.64
N PHE A 111 -16.13 5.12 14.21
CA PHE A 111 -14.98 4.22 14.33
C PHE A 111 -14.45 3.78 12.95
N GLY A 112 -15.33 3.48 12.00
CA GLY A 112 -14.97 3.15 10.63
C GLY A 112 -14.16 4.26 9.95
N VAL A 113 -14.59 5.52 10.10
CA VAL A 113 -13.86 6.69 9.60
C VAL A 113 -12.48 6.81 10.28
N ILE A 114 -12.41 6.68 11.60
CA ILE A 114 -11.14 6.74 12.33
C ILE A 114 -10.19 5.64 11.83
N ARG A 115 -10.68 4.42 11.63
CA ARG A 115 -9.90 3.29 11.12
C ARG A 115 -9.49 3.49 9.66
N ALA A 116 -10.33 4.08 8.83
CA ALA A 116 -9.97 4.43 7.46
C ALA A 116 -8.76 5.39 7.42
N TYR A 117 -8.71 6.39 8.32
CA TYR A 117 -7.53 7.24 8.45
C TYR A 117 -6.33 6.54 9.06
N GLU A 118 -6.52 5.62 10.00
CA GLU A 118 -5.43 4.80 10.54
C GLU A 118 -4.77 3.91 9.48
N TYR A 119 -5.55 3.37 8.57
CA TYR A 119 -5.11 2.42 7.55
C TYR A 119 -4.80 3.07 6.20
N ARG A 120 -4.90 4.39 6.11
CA ARG A 120 -4.75 5.16 4.86
C ARG A 120 -3.42 4.90 4.13
N PHE A 121 -2.37 4.55 4.87
CA PHE A 121 -1.05 4.30 4.29
C PHE A 121 -0.80 2.82 3.95
N THR A 122 -1.72 1.92 4.28
CA THR A 122 -1.58 0.49 3.99
C THR A 122 -1.25 0.19 2.53
N PRO A 123 -1.94 0.75 1.51
CA PRO A 123 -1.61 0.46 0.12
C PRO A 123 -0.19 0.90 -0.24
N TYR A 124 0.28 2.04 0.27
CA TYR A 124 1.66 2.49 0.04
C TYR A 124 2.69 1.54 0.66
N ILE A 125 2.44 1.08 1.89
CA ILE A 125 3.33 0.15 2.62
C ILE A 125 3.41 -1.17 1.87
N LEU A 126 2.28 -1.76 1.47
CA LEU A 126 2.23 -3.01 0.71
C LEU A 126 2.92 -2.92 -0.66
N MET A 127 2.93 -1.73 -1.27
CA MET A 127 3.54 -1.53 -2.58
C MET A 127 5.02 -1.15 -2.51
N THR A 128 5.54 -0.71 -1.35
CA THR A 128 6.91 -0.20 -1.22
C THR A 128 7.78 -0.99 -0.26
N ARG A 129 7.19 -1.87 0.57
CA ARG A 129 7.91 -2.63 1.60
C ARG A 129 7.55 -4.10 1.50
N ASP A 130 8.41 -4.87 0.88
CA ASP A 130 8.22 -6.32 0.72
C ASP A 130 8.59 -7.12 2.00
N ASP A 131 9.26 -6.47 2.96
CA ASP A 131 9.64 -7.01 4.27
C ASP A 131 8.48 -7.09 5.28
N VAL A 132 7.41 -6.31 5.05
CA VAL A 132 6.26 -6.22 5.96
C VAL A 132 5.21 -7.27 5.58
N LYS A 133 4.82 -8.13 6.53
CA LYS A 133 3.74 -9.10 6.28
C LYS A 133 2.41 -8.40 5.92
N PRO A 134 1.58 -8.97 5.03
CA PRO A 134 0.31 -8.39 4.60
C PRO A 134 -0.59 -7.95 5.76
N THR A 135 -0.73 -8.78 6.78
CA THR A 135 -1.57 -8.50 7.95
C THR A 135 -0.97 -7.48 8.91
N GLU A 136 0.34 -7.27 8.86
CA GLU A 136 1.03 -6.29 9.71
C GLU A 136 1.06 -4.89 9.11
N ALA A 137 0.85 -4.77 7.79
CA ALA A 137 0.83 -3.48 7.08
C ALA A 137 -0.14 -2.47 7.72
N ILE A 138 -1.29 -2.94 8.23
CA ILE A 138 -2.25 -2.09 8.96
C ILE A 138 -1.70 -1.58 10.29
N LYS A 139 -0.89 -2.38 11.00
CA LYS A 139 -0.25 -1.96 12.27
C LYS A 139 0.81 -0.89 11.99
N VAL A 140 1.60 -1.09 10.95
CA VAL A 140 2.60 -0.11 10.49
C VAL A 140 1.92 1.19 10.05
N SER A 141 0.87 1.11 9.23
CA SER A 141 0.07 2.27 8.82
C SER A 141 -0.50 3.03 10.01
N LYS A 142 -1.09 2.32 10.99
CA LYS A 142 -1.61 2.91 12.22
C LYS A 142 -0.52 3.64 13.01
N ALA A 143 0.66 3.05 13.15
CA ALA A 143 1.79 3.68 13.82
C ALA A 143 2.28 4.93 13.06
N GLU A 144 2.31 4.87 11.72
CA GLU A 144 2.75 5.99 10.87
C GLU A 144 1.76 7.16 10.86
N THR A 145 0.47 6.91 10.93
CA THR A 145 -0.58 7.94 10.95
C THR A 145 -0.78 8.55 12.34
N MET A 146 -0.18 7.99 13.40
CA MET A 146 -0.31 8.50 14.76
C MET A 146 0.16 9.95 14.87
N GLY A 147 -0.67 10.82 15.48
CA GLY A 147 -0.41 12.26 15.60
C GLY A 147 -0.75 13.08 14.34
N TYR A 148 -1.07 12.45 13.19
CA TYR A 148 -1.39 13.14 11.94
C TYR A 148 -2.84 12.97 11.48
N LYS A 149 -3.62 12.06 12.08
CA LYS A 149 -5.01 11.75 11.71
C LYS A 149 -5.89 13.01 11.63
N GLY A 150 -5.86 13.86 12.67
CA GLY A 150 -6.62 15.10 12.69
C GLY A 150 -6.21 16.08 11.59
N LYS A 151 -4.92 16.12 11.22
CA LYS A 151 -4.43 16.97 10.12
C LYS A 151 -4.88 16.45 8.76
N MET A 152 -4.88 15.13 8.55
CA MET A 152 -5.40 14.50 7.34
C MET A 152 -6.92 14.70 7.22
N PHE A 153 -7.64 14.43 8.31
CA PHE A 153 -9.10 14.67 8.37
C PHE A 153 -9.43 16.14 8.08
N GLY A 154 -8.77 17.08 8.76
CA GLY A 154 -8.98 18.52 8.53
C GLY A 154 -8.66 18.95 7.11
N ALA A 155 -7.63 18.36 6.50
CA ALA A 155 -7.31 18.61 5.10
C ALA A 155 -8.43 18.12 4.17
N ASP A 156 -8.92 16.91 4.34
CA ASP A 156 -10.01 16.37 3.54
C ASP A 156 -11.32 17.15 3.75
N MET A 157 -11.61 17.55 5.00
CA MET A 157 -12.78 18.37 5.33
C MET A 157 -12.71 19.76 4.72
N LEU A 158 -11.52 20.36 4.62
CA LEU A 158 -11.36 21.66 3.97
C LEU A 158 -11.73 21.59 2.48
N ALA A 159 -11.24 20.56 1.75
CA ALA A 159 -11.55 20.38 0.34
C ALA A 159 -13.03 20.06 0.12
N THR A 160 -13.57 19.13 0.90
CA THR A 160 -14.98 18.71 0.80
C THR A 160 -15.91 19.86 1.24
N GLY A 161 -15.55 20.58 2.29
CA GLY A 161 -16.30 21.74 2.79
C GLY A 161 -16.39 22.86 1.76
N ALA A 162 -15.29 23.18 1.09
CA ALA A 162 -15.30 24.17 0.01
C ALA A 162 -16.25 23.78 -1.14
N TRP A 163 -16.29 22.50 -1.49
CA TRP A 163 -17.22 21.99 -2.49
C TRP A 163 -18.70 22.08 -2.00
N ILE A 164 -18.98 21.68 -0.75
CA ILE A 164 -20.33 21.76 -0.17
C ILE A 164 -20.83 23.20 -0.18
N VAL A 165 -19.98 24.16 0.26
CA VAL A 165 -20.33 25.59 0.23
C VAL A 165 -20.58 26.05 -1.19
N GLY A 166 -19.75 25.67 -2.16
CA GLY A 166 -19.94 25.99 -3.57
C GLY A 166 -21.26 25.49 -4.12
N ILE A 167 -21.63 24.23 -3.83
CA ILE A 167 -22.91 23.66 -4.24
C ILE A 167 -24.09 24.37 -3.56
N ALA A 168 -23.98 24.68 -2.28
CA ALA A 168 -25.04 25.39 -1.54
C ALA A 168 -25.28 26.78 -2.14
N VAL A 169 -24.23 27.53 -2.41
CA VAL A 169 -24.33 28.87 -3.06
C VAL A 169 -24.94 28.76 -4.45
N LEU A 170 -24.46 27.84 -5.29
CA LEU A 170 -25.02 27.64 -6.64
C LEU A 170 -26.46 27.16 -6.61
N SER A 171 -26.85 26.39 -5.58
CA SER A 171 -28.23 25.95 -5.41
C SER A 171 -29.16 27.11 -5.04
N LEU A 172 -28.69 28.01 -4.15
CA LEU A 172 -29.41 29.20 -3.77
C LEU A 172 -29.60 30.18 -4.95
N LEU A 173 -28.54 30.42 -5.71
CA LEU A 173 -28.60 31.24 -6.92
C LEU A 173 -29.46 30.61 -8.01
N GLY A 174 -29.56 29.27 -8.06
CA GLY A 174 -30.45 28.53 -8.95
C GLY A 174 -31.94 28.70 -8.66
N ALA A 175 -32.32 29.29 -7.51
CA ALA A 175 -33.71 29.63 -7.16
C ALA A 175 -34.15 30.99 -7.75
N ILE A 176 -33.25 31.79 -8.29
CA ILE A 176 -33.56 33.12 -8.85
C ILE A 176 -34.35 32.94 -10.15
N PRO A 177 -35.52 33.57 -10.32
CA PRO A 177 -36.26 33.56 -11.58
C PRO A 177 -35.40 34.09 -12.75
N TYR A 178 -35.58 33.53 -13.94
CA TYR A 178 -34.83 33.84 -15.19
C TYR A 178 -33.38 33.42 -15.23
N LEU A 179 -32.61 33.60 -14.15
CA LEU A 179 -31.19 33.21 -14.05
C LEU A 179 -30.98 31.79 -13.53
N GLY A 180 -32.00 31.17 -12.93
CA GLY A 180 -31.91 29.88 -12.27
C GLY A 180 -31.47 28.73 -13.19
N VAL A 181 -31.84 28.77 -14.48
CA VAL A 181 -31.43 27.74 -15.44
C VAL A 181 -29.92 27.80 -15.65
N LEU A 182 -29.32 28.98 -15.78
CA LEU A 182 -27.88 29.17 -15.93
C LEU A 182 -27.13 28.61 -14.70
N PHE A 183 -27.56 28.94 -13.49
CA PHE A 183 -26.93 28.45 -12.26
C PHE A 183 -27.11 26.95 -12.06
N LYS A 184 -28.19 26.34 -12.52
CA LYS A 184 -28.37 24.88 -12.53
C LYS A 184 -27.33 24.20 -13.46
N ILE A 185 -27.08 24.77 -14.63
CA ILE A 185 -26.05 24.27 -15.56
C ILE A 185 -24.66 24.42 -14.95
N VAL A 186 -24.34 25.60 -14.39
CA VAL A 186 -23.06 25.84 -13.71
C VAL A 186 -22.86 24.85 -12.55
N ARG A 187 -23.90 24.63 -11.74
CA ARG A 187 -23.85 23.64 -10.65
C ARG A 187 -23.61 22.23 -11.17
N PHE A 188 -24.23 21.84 -12.27
CA PHE A 188 -23.99 20.53 -12.89
C PHE A 188 -22.54 20.39 -13.35
N VAL A 189 -22.00 21.38 -14.06
CA VAL A 189 -20.60 21.38 -14.51
C VAL A 189 -19.65 21.38 -13.33
N PHE A 190 -19.91 22.18 -12.29
CA PHE A 190 -19.11 22.21 -11.06
C PHE A 190 -19.09 20.86 -10.34
N ASN A 191 -20.25 20.22 -10.23
CA ASN A 191 -20.36 18.90 -9.63
C ASN A 191 -19.63 17.82 -10.45
N LEU A 192 -19.76 17.88 -11.77
CA LEU A 192 -19.05 16.98 -12.68
C LEU A 192 -17.53 17.17 -12.57
N ALA A 193 -17.05 18.40 -12.58
CA ALA A 193 -15.63 18.71 -12.40
C ALA A 193 -15.11 18.20 -11.06
N TYR A 194 -15.85 18.38 -9.98
CA TYR A 194 -15.48 17.84 -8.68
C TYR A 194 -15.43 16.31 -8.69
N SER A 195 -16.43 15.63 -9.24
CA SER A 195 -16.46 14.17 -9.32
C SER A 195 -15.26 13.59 -10.07
N LEU A 196 -14.77 14.31 -11.09
CA LEU A 196 -13.62 13.87 -11.88
C LEU A 196 -12.28 14.19 -11.22
N LEU A 197 -12.17 15.31 -10.52
CA LEU A 197 -10.89 15.80 -10.00
C LEU A 197 -10.66 15.45 -8.52
N ALA A 198 -11.72 15.33 -7.71
CA ALA A 198 -11.59 15.08 -6.28
C ALA A 198 -10.87 13.76 -5.96
N PRO A 199 -11.17 12.61 -6.60
CA PRO A 199 -10.43 11.37 -6.34
C PRO A 199 -8.94 11.50 -6.61
N LEU A 200 -8.56 12.22 -7.66
CA LEU A 200 -7.17 12.48 -8.01
C LEU A 200 -6.49 13.35 -6.97
N PHE A 201 -7.17 14.43 -6.58
CA PHE A 201 -6.66 15.35 -5.57
C PHE A 201 -6.44 14.67 -4.22
N PHE A 202 -7.44 13.92 -3.73
CA PHE A 202 -7.32 13.18 -2.48
C PHE A 202 -6.27 12.06 -2.54
N GLY A 203 -6.12 11.41 -3.69
CA GLY A 203 -5.06 10.42 -3.92
C GLY A 203 -3.66 11.03 -3.81
N ILE A 204 -3.42 12.15 -4.51
CA ILE A 204 -2.14 12.88 -4.44
C ILE A 204 -1.91 13.45 -3.03
N LEU A 205 -2.95 13.99 -2.39
CA LEU A 205 -2.85 14.53 -1.03
C LEU A 205 -2.47 13.43 -0.02
N SER A 206 -3.03 12.23 -0.17
CA SER A 206 -2.66 11.06 0.64
C SER A 206 -1.20 10.68 0.44
N ALA A 207 -0.73 10.65 -0.80
CA ALA A 207 0.67 10.41 -1.13
C ALA A 207 1.59 11.49 -0.55
N ALA A 208 1.15 12.75 -0.60
CA ALA A 208 1.87 13.88 -0.02
C ALA A 208 2.05 13.74 1.49
N PHE A 209 1.00 13.37 2.22
CA PHE A 209 1.08 13.09 3.65
C PHE A 209 2.02 11.93 3.95
N TYR A 210 1.94 10.85 3.17
CA TYR A 210 2.82 9.69 3.35
C TYR A 210 4.30 10.09 3.20
N VAL A 211 4.65 10.79 2.14
CA VAL A 211 6.04 11.24 1.89
C VAL A 211 6.51 12.20 2.97
N GLU A 212 5.69 13.18 3.35
CA GLU A 212 6.06 14.18 4.36
C GLU A 212 6.31 13.53 5.74
N ILE A 213 5.47 12.56 6.12
CA ILE A 213 5.63 11.85 7.39
C ILE A 213 6.89 10.98 7.36
N GLN A 214 7.18 10.31 6.25
CA GLN A 214 8.42 9.54 6.10
C GLN A 214 9.65 10.44 6.21
N ASN A 215 9.64 11.60 5.53
CA ASN A 215 10.75 12.56 5.59
C ASN A 215 10.95 13.09 7.01
N ARG A 216 9.89 13.39 7.74
CA ARG A 216 9.98 13.85 9.14
C ARG A 216 10.52 12.78 10.06
N ARG A 217 10.18 11.53 9.86
CA ARG A 217 10.73 10.41 10.63
C ARG A 217 12.21 10.18 10.34
N ALA A 218 12.59 10.29 9.07
CA ALA A 218 13.99 10.19 8.68
C ALA A 218 14.85 11.35 9.22
N ALA A 219 14.26 12.54 9.36
CA ALA A 219 14.91 13.73 9.90
C ALA A 219 14.89 13.81 11.44
N ALA A 220 14.02 13.02 12.11
CA ALA A 220 14.02 12.96 13.57
C ALA A 220 15.35 12.32 14.03
N PRO A 221 16.04 12.92 15.02
CA PRO A 221 17.20 12.28 15.62
C PRO A 221 16.78 10.88 16.07
N GLN A 222 17.50 9.86 15.58
CA GLN A 222 17.31 8.51 16.11
C GLN A 222 17.61 8.60 17.60
N GLN A 223 16.56 8.57 18.44
CA GLN A 223 16.78 8.37 19.85
C GLN A 223 17.68 7.12 19.97
N PRO A 224 18.84 7.22 20.67
CA PRO A 224 19.64 6.04 20.94
C PRO A 224 18.67 4.99 21.47
N SER A 225 18.64 3.83 20.82
CA SER A 225 17.86 2.68 21.30
C SER A 225 18.13 2.60 22.79
N ALA A 226 17.07 2.71 23.61
CA ALA A 226 17.21 2.59 25.06
C ALA A 226 18.15 1.41 25.33
N PRO A 227 19.14 1.55 26.23
CA PRO A 227 20.07 0.47 26.52
C PRO A 227 19.25 -0.79 26.74
N VAL A 228 19.53 -1.81 25.95
CA VAL A 228 18.90 -3.13 26.14
C VAL A 228 19.09 -3.44 27.61
N PRO A 229 18.00 -3.61 28.41
CA PRO A 229 18.16 -3.94 29.80
C PRO A 229 19.11 -5.14 29.86
N PRO A 230 20.09 -5.14 30.79
CA PRO A 230 21.06 -6.22 30.86
C PRO A 230 20.28 -7.52 30.90
N VAL A 231 20.59 -8.41 29.96
CA VAL A 231 20.00 -9.75 29.92
C VAL A 231 20.36 -10.38 31.27
N ILE A 232 19.37 -10.42 32.18
CA ILE A 232 19.53 -11.16 33.44
C ILE A 232 19.82 -12.60 32.99
N PRO A 233 20.99 -13.15 33.32
CA PRO A 233 21.27 -14.53 32.98
C PRO A 233 20.15 -15.36 33.60
N VAL A 234 19.38 -16.03 32.73
CA VAL A 234 18.44 -17.05 33.17
C VAL A 234 19.29 -18.08 33.87
N HIS A 235 19.23 -18.14 35.19
CA HIS A 235 19.82 -19.21 35.94
C HIS A 235 19.25 -20.52 35.41
N THR A 236 20.05 -21.21 34.61
CA THR A 236 19.80 -22.59 34.26
C THR A 236 19.66 -23.34 35.60
N PRO A 237 18.58 -24.07 35.84
CA PRO A 237 18.49 -24.87 37.06
C PRO A 237 19.70 -25.79 37.12
N GLU A 238 20.51 -25.60 38.16
CA GLU A 238 21.64 -26.43 38.47
C GLU A 238 21.17 -27.89 38.55
N THR A 239 21.73 -28.72 37.68
CA THR A 239 21.41 -30.16 37.61
C THR A 239 21.67 -30.79 38.96
N GLN A 240 20.63 -31.16 39.71
CA GLN A 240 20.77 -31.96 40.90
C GLN A 240 21.50 -33.25 40.54
N PRO A 241 22.44 -33.70 41.39
CA PRO A 241 23.13 -34.97 41.16
C PRO A 241 22.13 -36.16 41.16
N ALA A 242 22.25 -36.98 40.14
CA ALA A 242 21.40 -38.14 39.92
C ALA A 242 21.42 -39.11 41.10
N GLN A 243 20.26 -39.43 41.66
CA GLN A 243 20.07 -40.59 42.54
C GLN A 243 20.27 -41.87 41.75
N PRO A 244 20.85 -42.92 42.37
CA PRO A 244 21.10 -44.17 41.69
C PRO A 244 19.85 -44.89 41.27
N ALA A 245 19.76 -45.30 40.01
CA ALA A 245 18.65 -46.01 39.42
C ALA A 245 18.55 -47.45 39.92
N ALA A 246 17.36 -47.87 40.24
CA ALA A 246 16.98 -49.28 40.47
C ALA A 246 16.99 -50.06 39.13
N PRO A 247 17.18 -51.37 39.12
CA PRO A 247 17.46 -52.15 37.91
C PRO A 247 16.24 -52.31 37.01
N VAL A 248 16.47 -52.03 35.72
CA VAL A 248 15.49 -52.23 34.65
C VAL A 248 15.45 -53.67 34.24
N VAL A 249 14.27 -54.26 34.27
CA VAL A 249 13.90 -55.57 33.71
C VAL A 249 13.92 -55.46 32.19
N THR A 250 14.70 -56.31 31.55
CA THR A 250 14.86 -56.42 30.09
C THR A 250 13.73 -57.25 29.53
N GLU A 251 12.95 -56.73 28.57
CA GLU A 251 12.02 -57.48 27.74
C GLU A 251 12.49 -57.40 26.28
N PRO A 252 12.42 -58.52 25.51
CA PRO A 252 13.18 -58.67 24.28
C PRO A 252 12.51 -58.07 23.06
N ALA A 253 13.36 -57.67 22.11
CA ALA A 253 13.00 -57.12 20.81
C ALA A 253 12.41 -58.16 19.86
N PRO A 254 11.52 -57.76 18.93
CA PRO A 254 11.22 -58.53 17.73
C PRO A 254 12.07 -58.05 16.54
N GLU A 255 12.75 -58.92 16.01
CA GLU A 255 13.20 -59.44 14.73
C GLU A 255 13.03 -58.57 13.47
N GLU A 256 14.15 -58.43 12.78
CA GLU A 256 14.37 -57.86 11.48
C GLU A 256 13.59 -58.56 10.34
N ALA A 257 13.20 -57.79 9.31
CA ALA A 257 12.95 -58.30 7.96
C ALA A 257 13.38 -57.26 6.92
N PRO A 258 13.77 -57.64 5.68
CA PRO A 258 15.03 -57.19 5.08
C PRO A 258 14.91 -56.04 4.04
N GLU A 259 16.05 -55.40 3.82
CA GLU A 259 16.36 -54.45 2.73
C GLU A 259 15.97 -54.99 1.37
N THR A 260 15.32 -54.12 0.58
CA THR A 260 15.31 -54.22 -0.88
C THR A 260 15.83 -52.93 -1.45
N THR A 261 17.04 -53.00 -1.93
CA THR A 261 17.76 -51.96 -2.67
C THR A 261 17.23 -51.91 -4.11
N GLU A 262 16.71 -50.77 -4.57
CA GLU A 262 16.50 -50.51 -5.97
C GLU A 262 17.13 -49.15 -6.34
N PRO A 263 17.93 -49.07 -7.43
CA PRO A 263 18.74 -47.91 -7.72
C PRO A 263 17.95 -46.78 -8.40
N ALA A 264 18.18 -45.53 -8.00
CA ALA A 264 17.63 -44.34 -8.60
C ALA A 264 18.20 -44.09 -10.00
N PRO A 265 17.38 -43.62 -10.96
CA PRO A 265 17.88 -43.21 -12.28
C PRO A 265 18.52 -41.82 -12.20
N GLU A 266 19.63 -41.67 -12.90
CA GLU A 266 20.39 -40.45 -13.14
C GLU A 266 19.51 -39.32 -13.71
N ALA A 267 19.61 -38.13 -13.12
CA ALA A 267 19.05 -36.91 -13.66
C ALA A 267 19.97 -36.34 -14.77
N PRO A 268 19.42 -35.81 -15.88
CA PRO A 268 20.21 -35.19 -16.93
C PRO A 268 20.76 -33.83 -16.46
N GLU A 269 22.02 -33.61 -16.77
CA GLU A 269 22.72 -32.31 -16.60
C GLU A 269 21.97 -31.17 -17.30
N ALA A 270 21.67 -30.11 -16.55
CA ALA A 270 21.20 -28.85 -17.10
C ALA A 270 22.38 -28.05 -17.70
N PRO A 271 22.19 -27.40 -18.86
CA PRO A 271 23.24 -26.56 -19.45
C PRO A 271 23.55 -25.36 -18.58
N GLN A 272 24.81 -25.13 -18.29
CA GLN A 272 25.33 -23.94 -17.64
C GLN A 272 25.05 -22.71 -18.51
N ALA A 273 24.25 -21.76 -17.98
CA ALA A 273 24.13 -20.44 -18.55
C ALA A 273 25.43 -19.65 -18.34
N PRO A 274 25.86 -18.84 -19.32
CA PRO A 274 27.07 -18.05 -19.18
C PRO A 274 26.90 -16.98 -18.09
N ALA A 275 27.95 -16.79 -17.28
CA ALA A 275 28.05 -15.77 -16.27
C ALA A 275 27.82 -14.39 -16.91
N ALA A 276 26.74 -13.71 -16.46
CA ALA A 276 26.49 -12.33 -16.84
C ALA A 276 27.51 -11.44 -16.12
N GLU A 277 28.35 -10.78 -16.89
CA GLU A 277 29.21 -9.70 -16.43
C GLU A 277 28.32 -8.60 -15.81
N THR A 278 28.48 -8.37 -14.53
CA THR A 278 27.79 -7.30 -13.79
C THR A 278 28.36 -5.97 -14.25
N ASN A 279 27.71 -5.34 -15.24
CA ASN A 279 27.98 -3.96 -15.61
C ASN A 279 27.61 -3.05 -14.41
N ALA A 280 28.58 -2.25 -13.96
CA ALA A 280 28.49 -1.37 -12.78
C ALA A 280 27.37 -0.31 -12.84
N ASN A 281 26.64 -0.22 -13.96
CA ASN A 281 25.61 0.77 -14.21
C ASN A 281 24.17 0.20 -14.36
N THR A 282 23.92 -1.01 -13.86
CA THR A 282 22.59 -1.61 -13.93
C THR A 282 22.01 -1.83 -12.52
N CYS A 283 20.73 -1.57 -12.37
CA CYS A 283 20.02 -1.78 -11.11
C CYS A 283 19.96 -3.28 -10.75
N PRO A 284 20.41 -3.70 -9.56
CA PRO A 284 20.38 -5.11 -9.15
C PRO A 284 18.97 -5.66 -8.97
N HIS A 285 17.94 -4.80 -8.85
CA HIS A 285 16.58 -5.22 -8.62
C HIS A 285 15.73 -5.38 -9.91
N CYS A 286 16.07 -4.66 -10.98
CA CYS A 286 15.23 -4.67 -12.19
C CYS A 286 16.01 -4.72 -13.51
N GLY A 287 17.36 -4.72 -13.47
CA GLY A 287 18.22 -4.75 -14.65
C GLY A 287 18.20 -3.46 -15.51
N ALA A 288 17.49 -2.41 -15.10
CA ALA A 288 17.44 -1.15 -15.84
C ALA A 288 18.76 -0.37 -15.69
N ALA A 289 19.22 0.27 -16.77
CA ALA A 289 20.40 1.10 -16.75
C ALA A 289 20.21 2.31 -15.80
N VAL A 290 21.17 2.55 -14.91
CA VAL A 290 21.20 3.68 -14.00
C VAL A 290 22.00 4.80 -14.65
N THR A 291 21.32 5.85 -15.12
CA THR A 291 21.91 6.96 -15.88
C THR A 291 22.42 8.12 -15.02
N ALA A 292 22.09 8.13 -13.73
CA ALA A 292 22.50 9.21 -12.82
C ALA A 292 23.61 8.72 -11.87
N GLU A 293 24.79 9.31 -11.99
CA GLU A 293 25.89 9.10 -11.04
C GLU A 293 25.47 9.55 -9.64
N GLY A 294 25.60 8.67 -8.63
CA GLY A 294 25.21 8.95 -7.25
C GLY A 294 23.71 8.78 -6.92
N ALA A 295 22.93 8.21 -7.81
CA ALA A 295 21.53 7.89 -7.53
C ALA A 295 21.43 6.81 -6.45
N ARG A 296 20.79 7.15 -5.32
CA ARG A 296 20.53 6.20 -4.22
C ARG A 296 19.36 5.26 -4.48
N PHE A 297 18.54 5.56 -5.49
CA PHE A 297 17.36 4.76 -5.85
C PHE A 297 17.25 4.63 -7.36
N CYS A 298 16.88 3.45 -7.84
CA CYS A 298 16.62 3.21 -9.25
C CYS A 298 15.39 3.99 -9.74
N THR A 299 15.55 4.77 -10.80
CA THR A 299 14.46 5.55 -11.39
C THR A 299 13.39 4.69 -12.06
N ALA A 300 13.70 3.44 -12.40
CA ALA A 300 12.79 2.53 -13.08
C ALA A 300 11.94 1.70 -12.10
N CYS A 301 12.50 1.22 -10.97
CA CYS A 301 11.79 0.36 -10.04
C CYS A 301 11.68 0.92 -8.62
N GLY A 302 12.40 2.02 -8.31
CA GLY A 302 12.46 2.58 -6.96
C GLY A 302 13.33 1.78 -5.98
N GLY A 303 13.97 0.71 -6.41
CA GLY A 303 14.88 -0.10 -5.59
C GLY A 303 16.13 0.69 -5.18
N ARG A 304 16.64 0.40 -3.98
CA ARG A 304 17.85 1.03 -3.44
C ARG A 304 19.08 0.55 -4.19
N LEU A 305 20.01 1.46 -4.54
CA LEU A 305 21.20 1.17 -5.33
C LEU A 305 22.46 1.11 -4.46
N ASP A 306 22.40 1.60 -3.23
CA ASP A 306 23.44 1.52 -2.21
C ASP A 306 23.21 0.21 -1.42
N GLY A 307 23.93 -0.84 -1.79
CA GLY A 307 24.03 -2.11 -1.09
C GLY A 307 25.45 -2.28 -0.54
#